data_59d5b7fb01f5d08650cd43f16a4b652e
#
_entry.id   59d5b7fb01f5d08650cd43f16a4b652e
#
_cell.length_a   1.000
_cell.length_b   1.000
_cell.length_c   1.000
_cell.angle_alpha   90.00
_cell.angle_beta   90.00
_cell.angle_gamma   90.00
#
_symmetry.space_group_name_H-M   'P 1'
#
loop_
_entity.id
_entity.type
_entity.pdbx_description
1 polymer ?
#
loop_
_entity_poly.entity_id
_entity_poly.type
_entity_poly.pdbx_seq_one_letter_code
_entity_poly.pdbx_strand_id
1 'polypeptide(L)'
;MQPASAEGTCLHDSTAAASPPAAGAAQSSRVARSGSDDVSSTKTRKQFGAPIGSFQVIQHYLVDMFTDLQQLESMLFMVSVKADLDDTLEREHACSATKAYYADKGVKIAQQAIQIHGGIGVTEELDIGHYFRLMTYCSLTHGHGDYHLDRIAALGEECDRG
;
A
#
# COMPACT_ATOMS: atom_id res chain seq x y z
N MET A 1 -9.78 50.03 -28.09
CA MET A 1 -9.12 49.72 -26.81
C MET A 1 -9.74 48.44 -26.31
N GLN A 2 -9.18 47.30 -26.72
CA GLN A 2 -9.65 45.96 -26.38
C GLN A 2 -8.86 45.45 -25.17
N PRO A 3 -9.47 44.80 -24.16
CA PRO A 3 -8.73 44.10 -23.15
C PRO A 3 -8.36 42.68 -23.63
N ALA A 4 -7.13 42.34 -23.39
CA ALA A 4 -6.50 41.06 -23.74
C ALA A 4 -7.15 39.87 -22.99
N SER A 5 -7.47 38.85 -23.77
CA SER A 5 -7.86 37.52 -23.28
C SER A 5 -6.66 36.87 -22.58
N ALA A 6 -6.78 36.61 -21.30
CA ALA A 6 -5.86 35.77 -20.58
C ALA A 6 -6.21 34.29 -20.89
N GLU A 7 -5.51 33.70 -21.84
CA GLU A 7 -5.49 32.25 -22.03
C GLU A 7 -4.76 31.63 -20.85
N GLY A 8 -5.55 31.07 -19.91
CA GLY A 8 -5.05 30.20 -18.87
C GLY A 8 -4.56 28.90 -19.49
N THR A 9 -3.25 28.78 -19.68
CA THR A 9 -2.59 27.55 -20.06
C THR A 9 -2.73 26.57 -18.89
N CYS A 10 -3.70 25.67 -18.99
CA CYS A 10 -3.73 24.47 -18.15
C CYS A 10 -2.47 23.68 -18.46
N LEU A 11 -1.49 23.77 -17.58
CA LEU A 11 -0.35 22.85 -17.53
C LEU A 11 -0.91 21.46 -17.23
N HIS A 12 -1.12 20.70 -18.28
CA HIS A 12 -1.37 19.28 -18.24
C HIS A 12 -0.06 18.63 -17.79
N ASP A 13 0.10 18.48 -16.49
CA ASP A 13 1.24 17.76 -15.90
C ASP A 13 1.04 16.26 -16.15
N SER A 14 1.42 15.83 -17.36
CA SER A 14 1.34 14.44 -17.84
C SER A 14 2.52 13.58 -17.39
N THR A 15 3.06 13.81 -16.18
CA THR A 15 4.12 13.00 -15.59
C THR A 15 3.66 12.18 -14.39
N ALA A 16 2.45 11.64 -14.43
CA ALA A 16 2.13 10.48 -13.60
C ALA A 16 2.74 9.23 -14.28
N ALA A 17 4.07 9.14 -14.29
CA ALA A 17 4.75 7.93 -14.71
C ALA A 17 4.28 6.80 -13.78
N ALA A 18 3.50 5.88 -14.33
CA ALA A 18 3.12 4.65 -13.65
C ALA A 18 4.42 3.97 -13.20
N SER A 19 4.58 3.78 -11.88
CA SER A 19 5.71 3.03 -11.35
C SER A 19 5.74 1.66 -12.03
N PRO A 20 6.87 1.21 -12.55
CA PRO A 20 6.92 -0.04 -13.29
C PRO A 20 6.42 -1.20 -12.44
N PRO A 21 5.66 -2.17 -12.98
CA PRO A 21 5.06 -3.29 -12.25
C PRO A 21 6.08 -4.11 -11.44
N ALA A 22 7.36 -4.10 -11.85
CA ALA A 22 8.46 -4.72 -11.12
C ALA A 22 8.69 -4.13 -9.72
N ALA A 23 8.49 -2.83 -9.52
CA ALA A 23 8.63 -2.20 -8.20
C ALA A 23 7.52 -2.66 -7.24
N GLY A 24 6.30 -2.79 -7.72
CA GLY A 24 5.16 -3.28 -6.93
C GLY A 24 5.35 -4.74 -6.50
N ALA A 25 5.80 -5.62 -7.40
CA ALA A 25 6.07 -7.03 -7.09
C ALA A 25 7.19 -7.20 -6.05
N ALA A 26 8.26 -6.40 -6.13
CA ALA A 26 9.32 -6.39 -5.12
C ALA A 26 8.84 -5.91 -3.75
N GLN A 27 7.90 -4.98 -3.71
CA GLN A 27 7.33 -4.45 -2.47
C GLN A 27 6.40 -5.47 -1.81
N SER A 28 5.54 -6.15 -2.55
CA SER A 28 4.65 -7.17 -1.98
C SER A 28 5.43 -8.37 -1.44
N SER A 29 6.51 -8.79 -2.10
CA SER A 29 7.37 -9.86 -1.58
C SER A 29 8.08 -9.49 -0.26
N ARG A 30 8.35 -8.21 -0.02
CA ARG A 30 8.92 -7.72 1.25
C ARG A 30 7.89 -7.70 2.36
N VAL A 31 6.65 -7.27 2.06
CA VAL A 31 5.53 -7.32 3.02
C VAL A 31 5.21 -8.76 3.40
N ALA A 32 5.21 -9.69 2.45
CA ALA A 32 5.01 -11.12 2.69
C ALA A 32 6.10 -11.73 3.61
N ARG A 33 7.36 -11.33 3.44
CA ARG A 33 8.45 -11.77 4.33
C ARG A 33 8.27 -11.26 5.75
N SER A 34 7.91 -9.99 5.92
CA SER A 34 7.60 -9.44 7.23
C SER A 34 6.54 -10.29 7.95
N GLY A 35 5.44 -10.63 7.26
CA GLY A 35 4.39 -11.47 7.83
C GLY A 35 4.85 -12.87 8.26
N SER A 36 5.76 -13.51 7.51
CA SER A 36 6.31 -14.83 7.88
C SER A 36 7.22 -14.76 9.11
N ASP A 37 8.01 -13.72 9.24
CA ASP A 37 8.91 -13.49 10.37
C ASP A 37 8.09 -13.17 11.64
N ASP A 38 6.99 -12.44 11.52
CA ASP A 38 6.05 -12.16 12.60
C ASP A 38 5.48 -13.46 13.18
N VAL A 39 4.99 -14.37 12.35
CA VAL A 39 4.47 -15.68 12.80
C VAL A 39 5.52 -16.49 13.52
N SER A 40 6.77 -16.53 13.04
CA SER A 40 7.86 -17.26 13.66
C SER A 40 8.24 -16.66 15.01
N SER A 41 8.33 -15.35 15.11
CA SER A 41 8.64 -14.61 16.33
C SER A 41 7.58 -14.83 17.41
N THR A 42 6.28 -14.86 17.05
CA THR A 42 5.19 -15.07 18.02
C THR A 42 5.18 -16.47 18.64
N LYS A 43 5.71 -17.48 17.95
CA LYS A 43 5.83 -18.84 18.47
C LYS A 43 6.97 -19.01 19.46
N THR A 44 8.04 -18.25 19.30
CA THR A 44 9.27 -18.39 20.10
C THR A 44 9.33 -17.43 21.29
N ARG A 45 8.85 -16.20 21.11
CA ARG A 45 8.87 -15.17 22.16
C ARG A 45 7.87 -15.49 23.26
N LYS A 46 8.34 -15.50 24.52
CA LYS A 46 7.51 -15.72 25.69
C LYS A 46 7.34 -14.43 26.48
N GLN A 47 6.12 -14.15 26.90
CA GLN A 47 5.74 -13.08 27.84
C GLN A 47 4.62 -13.59 28.74
N PHE A 48 4.58 -13.14 29.99
CA PHE A 48 3.57 -13.58 30.98
C PHE A 48 3.51 -15.10 31.16
N GLY A 49 4.64 -15.80 31.02
CA GLY A 49 4.74 -17.25 31.19
C GLY A 49 4.30 -18.11 30.00
N ALA A 50 3.87 -17.50 28.87
CA ALA A 50 3.40 -18.21 27.69
C ALA A 50 3.98 -17.62 26.39
N PRO A 51 4.03 -18.38 25.26
CA PRO A 51 4.32 -17.81 23.95
C PRO A 51 3.31 -16.71 23.60
N ILE A 52 3.77 -15.59 23.02
CA ILE A 52 2.88 -14.46 22.71
C ILE A 52 1.80 -14.82 21.69
N GLY A 53 2.08 -15.75 20.78
CA GLY A 53 1.11 -16.26 19.80
C GLY A 53 -0.04 -17.06 20.40
N SER A 54 -0.01 -17.40 21.71
CA SER A 54 -1.14 -18.03 22.42
C SER A 54 -2.20 -17.01 22.85
N PHE A 55 -1.88 -15.71 22.86
CA PHE A 55 -2.84 -14.66 23.22
C PHE A 55 -3.77 -14.33 22.06
N GLN A 56 -5.07 -14.35 22.33
CA GLN A 56 -6.10 -14.12 21.31
C GLN A 56 -5.92 -12.79 20.56
N VAL A 57 -5.52 -11.73 21.24
CA VAL A 57 -5.29 -10.42 20.62
C VAL A 57 -4.18 -10.48 19.56
N ILE A 58 -3.11 -11.23 19.81
CA ILE A 58 -2.02 -11.42 18.85
C ILE A 58 -2.49 -12.26 17.66
N GLN A 59 -3.29 -13.29 17.91
CA GLN A 59 -3.88 -14.12 16.83
C GLN A 59 -4.78 -13.27 15.92
N HIS A 60 -5.58 -12.36 16.49
CA HIS A 60 -6.41 -11.44 15.70
C HIS A 60 -5.54 -10.51 14.83
N TYR A 61 -4.49 -9.91 15.39
CA TYR A 61 -3.56 -9.09 14.59
C TYR A 61 -2.92 -9.86 13.45
N LEU A 62 -2.48 -11.10 13.69
CA LEU A 62 -1.89 -11.94 12.65
C LEU A 62 -2.88 -12.29 11.54
N VAL A 63 -4.15 -12.56 11.89
CA VAL A 63 -5.21 -12.83 10.91
C VAL A 63 -5.54 -11.59 10.10
N ASP A 64 -5.67 -10.44 10.73
CA ASP A 64 -5.92 -9.16 10.05
C ASP A 64 -4.77 -8.82 9.08
N MET A 65 -3.52 -8.95 9.54
CA MET A 65 -2.33 -8.73 8.70
C MET A 65 -2.30 -9.67 7.51
N PHE A 66 -2.61 -10.95 7.73
CA PHE A 66 -2.66 -11.95 6.66
C PHE A 66 -3.74 -11.60 5.63
N THR A 67 -4.93 -11.22 6.10
CA THR A 67 -6.05 -10.84 5.23
C THR A 67 -5.71 -9.58 4.41
N ASP A 68 -5.20 -8.54 5.07
CA ASP A 68 -4.78 -7.30 4.39
C ASP A 68 -3.68 -7.59 3.36
N LEU A 69 -2.73 -8.50 3.67
CA LEU A 69 -1.67 -8.92 2.74
C LEU A 69 -2.22 -9.65 1.51
N GLN A 70 -3.13 -10.61 1.70
CA GLN A 70 -3.74 -11.35 0.58
C GLN A 70 -4.54 -10.43 -0.34
N GLN A 71 -5.20 -9.42 0.22
CA GLN A 71 -5.89 -8.40 -0.57
C GLN A 71 -4.90 -7.53 -1.37
N LEU A 72 -3.78 -7.11 -0.75
CA LEU A 72 -2.72 -6.38 -1.44
C LEU A 72 -2.13 -7.17 -2.61
N GLU A 73 -1.87 -8.45 -2.42
CA GLU A 73 -1.38 -9.34 -3.49
C GLU A 73 -2.39 -9.46 -4.63
N SER A 74 -3.67 -9.61 -4.30
CA SER A 74 -4.75 -9.66 -5.29
C SER A 74 -4.89 -8.38 -6.08
N MET A 75 -4.82 -7.21 -5.41
CA MET A 75 -4.85 -5.90 -6.06
C MET A 75 -3.64 -5.69 -6.97
N LEU A 76 -2.46 -6.16 -6.56
CA LEU A 76 -1.24 -6.08 -7.35
C LEU A 76 -1.31 -6.95 -8.61
N PHE A 77 -1.87 -8.15 -8.47
CA PHE A 77 -2.13 -9.03 -9.63
C PHE A 77 -3.12 -8.36 -10.59
N MET A 78 -4.22 -7.81 -10.08
CA MET A 78 -5.21 -7.09 -10.88
C MET A 78 -4.58 -5.93 -11.66
N VAL A 79 -3.79 -5.08 -11.01
CA VAL A 79 -3.17 -3.94 -11.69
C VAL A 79 -2.12 -4.38 -12.71
N SER A 80 -1.41 -5.49 -12.47
CA SER A 80 -0.45 -6.05 -13.43
C SER A 80 -1.13 -6.49 -14.72
N VAL A 81 -2.29 -7.13 -14.61
CA VAL A 81 -3.09 -7.54 -15.78
C VAL A 81 -3.66 -6.33 -16.52
N LYS A 82 -4.16 -5.33 -15.77
CA LYS A 82 -4.78 -4.14 -16.37
C LYS A 82 -3.78 -3.12 -16.91
N ALA A 83 -2.52 -3.18 -16.49
CA ALA A 83 -1.48 -2.27 -16.98
C ALA A 83 -1.24 -2.37 -18.49
N ASP A 84 -1.48 -3.54 -19.07
CA ASP A 84 -1.27 -3.82 -20.49
C ASP A 84 -2.54 -3.58 -21.36
N LEU A 85 -3.65 -3.16 -20.73
CA LEU A 85 -4.88 -2.86 -21.46
C LEU A 85 -4.76 -1.52 -22.22
N ASP A 86 -5.38 -1.45 -23.40
CA ASP A 86 -5.47 -0.22 -24.18
C ASP A 86 -6.43 0.79 -23.55
N ASP A 87 -7.39 0.32 -22.72
CA ASP A 87 -8.32 1.18 -22.00
C ASP A 87 -7.60 1.97 -20.91
N THR A 88 -7.46 3.27 -21.16
CA THR A 88 -6.77 4.20 -20.26
C THR A 88 -7.54 4.41 -18.97
N LEU A 89 -8.89 4.51 -19.01
CA LEU A 89 -9.72 4.75 -17.83
C LEU A 89 -9.66 3.55 -16.88
N GLU A 90 -9.81 2.35 -17.40
CA GLU A 90 -9.74 1.12 -16.60
C GLU A 90 -8.36 0.94 -15.95
N ARG A 91 -7.29 1.22 -16.70
CA ARG A 91 -5.91 1.17 -16.19
C ARG A 91 -5.68 2.20 -15.08
N GLU A 92 -6.10 3.45 -15.29
CA GLU A 92 -5.94 4.52 -14.29
C GLU A 92 -6.74 4.26 -13.02
N HIS A 93 -7.97 3.76 -13.17
CA HIS A 93 -8.80 3.35 -12.04
C HIS A 93 -8.12 2.24 -11.23
N ALA A 94 -7.63 1.17 -11.89
CA ALA A 94 -6.94 0.07 -11.23
C ALA A 94 -5.67 0.51 -10.50
N CYS A 95 -4.86 1.37 -11.12
CA CYS A 95 -3.65 1.93 -10.50
C CYS A 95 -3.98 2.76 -9.26
N SER A 96 -4.98 3.65 -9.36
CA SER A 96 -5.38 4.51 -8.24
C SER A 96 -5.99 3.71 -7.09
N ALA A 97 -6.84 2.71 -7.38
CA ALA A 97 -7.43 1.83 -6.37
C ALA A 97 -6.35 1.02 -5.63
N THR A 98 -5.40 0.44 -6.36
CA THR A 98 -4.29 -0.31 -5.76
C THR A 98 -3.43 0.59 -4.90
N LYS A 99 -3.13 1.82 -5.36
CA LYS A 99 -2.30 2.76 -4.62
C LYS A 99 -2.99 3.26 -3.35
N ALA A 100 -4.28 3.60 -3.40
CA ALA A 100 -5.06 4.00 -2.23
C ALA A 100 -5.07 2.90 -1.16
N TYR A 101 -5.35 1.66 -1.58
CA TYR A 101 -5.38 0.52 -0.68
C TYR A 101 -4.00 0.23 -0.07
N TYR A 102 -2.93 0.27 -0.88
CA TYR A 102 -1.56 0.08 -0.42
C TYR A 102 -1.13 1.14 0.59
N ALA A 103 -1.50 2.41 0.37
CA ALA A 103 -1.14 3.51 1.26
C ALA A 103 -1.72 3.33 2.68
N ASP A 104 -2.93 2.78 2.79
CA ASP A 104 -3.57 2.49 4.08
C ASP A 104 -3.08 1.15 4.67
N LYS A 105 -3.26 0.05 3.96
CA LYS A 105 -3.05 -1.31 4.50
C LYS A 105 -1.57 -1.68 4.63
N GLY A 106 -0.73 -1.25 3.68
CA GLY A 106 0.71 -1.52 3.74
C GLY A 106 1.37 -0.90 4.97
N VAL A 107 1.03 0.34 5.30
CA VAL A 107 1.53 1.02 6.50
C VAL A 107 0.99 0.37 7.76
N LYS A 108 -0.31 0.01 7.79
CA LYS A 108 -0.93 -0.67 8.93
C LYS A 108 -0.28 -2.01 9.23
N ILE A 109 0.00 -2.84 8.22
CA ILE A 109 0.71 -4.12 8.39
C ILE A 109 2.08 -3.89 9.02
N ALA A 110 2.84 -2.94 8.51
CA ALA A 110 4.17 -2.64 9.04
C ALA A 110 4.14 -2.11 10.49
N GLN A 111 3.14 -1.32 10.85
CA GLN A 111 2.92 -0.85 12.24
C GLN A 111 2.59 -2.01 13.17
N GLN A 112 1.72 -2.92 12.75
CA GLN A 112 1.36 -4.10 13.53
C GLN A 112 2.55 -5.05 13.71
N ALA A 113 3.38 -5.21 12.67
CA ALA A 113 4.62 -5.98 12.74
C ALA A 113 5.58 -5.42 13.81
N ILE A 114 5.83 -4.11 13.83
CA ILE A 114 6.62 -3.46 14.89
C ILE A 114 6.00 -3.70 16.26
N GLN A 115 4.68 -3.57 16.39
CA GLN A 115 3.98 -3.76 17.65
C GLN A 115 4.16 -5.19 18.19
N ILE A 116 4.08 -6.22 17.34
CA ILE A 116 4.28 -7.62 17.72
C ILE A 116 5.72 -7.88 18.20
N HIS A 117 6.70 -7.28 17.53
CA HIS A 117 8.11 -7.41 17.93
C HIS A 117 8.45 -6.56 19.16
N GLY A 118 7.66 -5.54 19.48
CA GLY A 118 7.87 -4.64 20.61
C GLY A 118 9.17 -3.84 20.49
N GLY A 119 9.89 -3.64 21.60
CA GLY A 119 11.08 -2.79 21.63
C GLY A 119 12.15 -3.11 20.60
N ILE A 120 12.39 -4.38 20.30
CA ILE A 120 13.37 -4.80 19.29
C ILE A 120 12.94 -4.42 17.86
N GLY A 121 11.63 -4.30 17.60
CA GLY A 121 11.10 -3.90 16.30
C GLY A 121 11.42 -2.46 15.89
N VAL A 122 11.81 -1.61 16.85
CA VAL A 122 12.22 -0.22 16.57
C VAL A 122 13.73 -0.04 16.52
N THR A 123 14.50 -1.09 16.80
CA THR A 123 15.97 -1.09 16.70
C THR A 123 16.43 -1.42 15.28
N GLU A 124 17.70 -1.16 14.97
CA GLU A 124 18.31 -1.52 13.68
C GLU A 124 18.71 -3.01 13.60
N GLU A 125 18.43 -3.80 14.63
CA GLU A 125 18.75 -5.24 14.68
C GLU A 125 17.81 -6.08 13.79
N LEU A 126 16.59 -5.59 13.54
CA LEU A 126 15.60 -6.24 12.70
C LEU A 126 15.25 -5.37 11.49
N ASP A 127 15.06 -6.01 10.34
CA ASP A 127 14.69 -5.35 9.08
C ASP A 127 13.27 -4.74 9.10
N ILE A 128 12.47 -5.03 10.12
CA ILE A 128 11.08 -4.58 10.24
C ILE A 128 10.98 -3.05 10.24
N GLY A 129 11.90 -2.37 10.95
CA GLY A 129 11.99 -0.92 10.94
C GLY A 129 12.29 -0.34 9.53
N HIS A 130 13.09 -1.04 8.73
CA HIS A 130 13.34 -0.67 7.33
C HIS A 130 12.09 -0.84 6.46
N TYR A 131 11.34 -1.93 6.65
CA TYR A 131 10.07 -2.15 5.94
C TYR A 131 9.05 -1.06 6.28
N PHE A 132 8.92 -0.70 7.54
CA PHE A 132 8.01 0.38 7.96
C PHE A 132 8.38 1.72 7.30
N ARG A 133 9.66 2.10 7.31
CA ARG A 133 10.12 3.32 6.63
C ARG A 133 9.84 3.29 5.13
N LEU A 134 10.08 2.15 4.48
CA LEU A 134 9.80 1.97 3.06
C LEU A 134 8.29 2.07 2.76
N MET A 135 7.43 1.40 3.55
CA MET A 135 5.99 1.45 3.38
C MET A 135 5.46 2.88 3.56
N THR A 136 5.95 3.59 4.58
CA THR A 136 5.60 4.99 4.81
C THR A 136 6.06 5.89 3.65
N TYR A 137 7.28 5.72 3.17
CA TYR A 137 7.77 6.45 2.00
C TYR A 137 6.90 6.18 0.77
N CYS A 138 6.62 4.91 0.49
CA CYS A 138 5.78 4.53 -0.64
C CYS A 138 4.33 5.01 -0.51
N SER A 139 3.79 5.17 0.70
CA SER A 139 2.43 5.69 0.88
C SER A 139 2.31 7.17 0.52
N LEU A 140 3.41 7.93 0.63
CA LEU A 140 3.45 9.37 0.35
C LEU A 140 3.88 9.70 -1.09
N THR A 141 4.69 8.85 -1.72
CA THR A 141 5.19 9.09 -3.08
C THR A 141 4.09 8.88 -4.12
N HIS A 142 4.11 9.67 -5.19
CA HIS A 142 3.15 9.61 -6.31
C HIS A 142 1.69 9.86 -5.90
N GLY A 143 1.46 10.64 -4.89
CA GLY A 143 0.15 10.91 -4.30
C GLY A 143 -0.14 10.05 -3.07
N HIS A 144 -0.75 10.63 -2.07
CA HIS A 144 -1.22 9.95 -0.86
C HIS A 144 -2.56 9.23 -1.11
N GLY A 145 -3.01 8.43 -0.15
CA GLY A 145 -4.22 7.62 -0.30
C GLY A 145 -5.46 8.43 -0.68
N ASP A 146 -5.72 9.56 0.00
CA ASP A 146 -6.89 10.40 -0.24
C ASP A 146 -6.90 10.99 -1.66
N TYR A 147 -5.73 11.43 -2.17
CA TYR A 147 -5.61 11.89 -3.57
C TYR A 147 -6.08 10.82 -4.56
N HIS A 148 -5.72 9.57 -4.33
CA HIS A 148 -6.14 8.48 -5.21
C HIS A 148 -7.61 8.10 -5.04
N LEU A 149 -8.18 8.26 -3.85
CA LEU A 149 -9.63 8.09 -3.63
C LEU A 149 -10.44 9.16 -4.38
N ASP A 150 -10.02 10.42 -4.30
CA ASP A 150 -10.65 11.52 -5.06
C ASP A 150 -10.54 11.27 -6.57
N ARG A 151 -9.39 10.77 -7.04
CA ARG A 151 -9.19 10.42 -8.45
C ARG A 151 -10.12 9.28 -8.89
N ILE A 152 -10.32 8.25 -8.08
CA ILE A 152 -11.25 7.15 -8.37
C ILE A 152 -12.67 7.68 -8.50
N ALA A 153 -13.10 8.57 -7.61
CA ALA A 153 -14.42 9.17 -7.66
C ALA A 153 -14.62 9.97 -8.97
N ALA A 154 -13.62 10.75 -9.38
CA ALA A 154 -13.67 11.51 -10.62
C ALA A 154 -13.74 10.62 -11.87
N LEU A 155 -12.96 9.52 -11.92
CA LEU A 155 -12.99 8.55 -13.02
C LEU A 155 -14.32 7.81 -13.10
N GLY A 156 -14.96 7.52 -11.96
CA GLY A 156 -16.29 6.91 -11.92
C GLY A 156 -17.36 7.80 -12.56
N GLU A 157 -17.31 9.10 -12.31
CA GLU A 157 -18.24 10.08 -12.92
C GLU A 157 -18.03 10.24 -14.44
N GLU A 158 -16.83 10.01 -14.96
CA GLU A 158 -16.55 9.99 -16.38
C GLU A 158 -17.14 8.76 -17.07
N CYS A 159 -17.08 7.61 -16.41
CA CYS A 159 -17.64 6.35 -16.91
C CYS A 159 -19.18 6.40 -17.04
N ASP A 160 -19.88 7.08 -16.10
CA ASP A 160 -21.34 7.19 -16.12
C ASP A 160 -21.85 8.21 -17.17
N ARG A 161 -20.97 9.06 -17.74
CA ARG A 161 -21.31 10.07 -18.75
C ARG A 161 -21.12 9.63 -20.20
N GLY A 162 -20.48 8.48 -20.44
CA GLY A 162 -20.19 7.92 -21.76
C GLY A 162 -21.13 6.83 -22.15
#